data_6d40380f3759dbab9562c2903b5ffc27
#
_entry.id   6d40380f3759dbab9562c2903b5ffc27
#
_cell.length_a   1.000
_cell.length_b   1.000
_cell.length_c   1.000
_cell.angle_alpha   90.00
_cell.angle_beta   90.00
_cell.angle_gamma   90.00
#
_symmetry.space_group_name_H-M   'P 1'
#
loop_
_entity.id
_entity.type
_entity.pdbx_description
1 polymer ?
#
loop_
_entity_poly.entity_id
_entity_poly.type
_entity_poly.pdbx_seq_one_letter_code
_entity_poly.pdbx_strand_id
1 'polypeptide(L)'
;MKITGQEVTIVMIEDDEGHARLIEKNIRRAGVNNEIKAFADGTSALDYLLGADGSGLVSAHRQLLVLLDLNLPDMTGIDVLSKIKGNTHLKRSPVVVLTTTDDSREIQHCYDLGANVYITKPVNYDSFANAIRQLGLFFSVMQVPEAN
;
A
#
# COMPACT_ATOMS: atom_id res chain seq x y z
N MET A 1 -1.62 4.60 -17.72
CA MET A 1 -1.40 3.14 -17.68
C MET A 1 -2.00 2.58 -16.39
N LYS A 2 -2.64 1.47 -16.48
CA LYS A 2 -3.11 0.76 -15.28
C LYS A 2 -2.08 -0.29 -14.89
N ILE A 3 -2.01 -0.58 -13.61
CA ILE A 3 -1.15 -1.62 -13.08
C ILE A 3 -1.84 -2.95 -13.38
N THR A 4 -1.43 -3.64 -14.40
CA THR A 4 -1.94 -4.94 -14.82
C THR A 4 -3.30 -4.89 -15.52
N GLY A 5 -3.77 -6.04 -15.99
CA GLY A 5 -5.02 -6.16 -16.70
C GLY A 5 -6.26 -6.01 -15.86
N GLN A 6 -6.18 -6.20 -14.53
CA GLN A 6 -7.28 -5.92 -13.62
C GLN A 6 -7.07 -4.60 -12.93
N GLU A 7 -8.17 -3.97 -12.59
CA GLU A 7 -8.12 -2.70 -11.89
C GLU A 7 -7.69 -2.91 -10.45
N VAL A 8 -6.61 -2.23 -10.07
CA VAL A 8 -6.09 -2.26 -8.71
C VAL A 8 -6.44 -0.94 -8.05
N THR A 9 -7.01 -0.99 -6.86
CA THR A 9 -7.26 0.22 -6.07
C THR A 9 -6.03 0.47 -5.21
N ILE A 10 -5.55 1.70 -5.23
CA ILE A 10 -4.41 2.12 -4.40
C ILE A 10 -4.96 2.69 -3.11
N VAL A 11 -4.57 2.11 -1.99
CA VAL A 11 -4.95 2.61 -0.67
C VAL A 11 -3.73 3.29 -0.09
N MET A 12 -3.83 4.60 0.13
CA MET A 12 -2.71 5.40 0.64
C MET A 12 -3.01 5.83 2.06
N ILE A 13 -2.17 5.42 3.00
CA ILE A 13 -2.32 5.73 4.42
C ILE A 13 -1.18 6.64 4.82
N GLU A 14 -1.46 7.94 4.88
CA GLU A 14 -0.47 8.99 5.09
C GLU A 14 -1.14 10.18 5.78
N ASP A 15 -0.69 10.54 6.98
CA ASP A 15 -1.31 11.60 7.74
C ASP A 15 -0.89 13.01 7.34
N ASP A 16 0.27 13.16 6.71
CA ASP A 16 0.76 14.47 6.27
C ASP A 16 0.18 14.79 4.90
N GLU A 17 -0.61 15.86 4.85
CA GLU A 17 -1.32 16.24 3.63
C GLU A 17 -0.36 16.60 2.48
N GLY A 18 0.75 17.25 2.81
CA GLY A 18 1.75 17.61 1.81
C GLY A 18 2.44 16.37 1.23
N HIS A 19 2.77 15.41 2.08
CA HIS A 19 3.35 14.14 1.63
C HIS A 19 2.34 13.37 0.78
N ALA A 20 1.08 13.34 1.19
CA ALA A 20 0.04 12.65 0.44
C ALA A 20 -0.09 13.22 -0.96
N ARG A 21 -0.10 14.54 -1.10
CA ARG A 21 -0.19 15.19 -2.41
C ARG A 21 1.03 14.88 -3.28
N LEU A 22 2.23 14.88 -2.68
CA LEU A 22 3.44 14.56 -3.41
C LEU A 22 3.43 13.13 -3.91
N ILE A 23 3.01 12.20 -3.07
CA ILE A 23 2.90 10.79 -3.43
C ILE A 23 1.93 10.63 -4.59
N GLU A 24 0.76 11.22 -4.49
CA GLU A 24 -0.24 11.13 -5.55
C GLU A 24 0.30 11.71 -6.87
N LYS A 25 0.96 12.86 -6.80
CA LYS A 25 1.55 13.47 -7.98
C LYS A 25 2.56 12.54 -8.65
N ASN A 26 3.40 11.89 -7.85
CA ASN A 26 4.41 10.98 -8.40
C ASN A 26 3.80 9.71 -8.98
N ILE A 27 2.71 9.24 -8.39
CA ILE A 27 1.95 8.12 -8.94
C ILE A 27 1.44 8.47 -10.33
N ARG A 28 0.82 9.65 -10.47
CA ARG A 28 0.27 10.08 -11.74
C ARG A 28 1.36 10.32 -12.78
N ARG A 29 2.51 10.86 -12.36
CA ARG A 29 3.65 11.08 -13.25
C ARG A 29 4.24 9.76 -13.77
N ALA A 30 4.12 8.70 -12.99
CA ALA A 30 4.58 7.38 -13.43
C ALA A 30 3.61 6.73 -14.42
N GLY A 31 2.52 7.40 -14.76
CA GLY A 31 1.55 6.90 -15.73
C GLY A 31 0.51 5.98 -15.13
N VAL A 32 0.41 5.95 -13.82
CA VAL A 32 -0.56 5.11 -13.11
C VAL A 32 -1.83 5.91 -12.89
N ASN A 33 -2.94 5.44 -13.44
CA ASN A 33 -4.22 6.15 -13.42
C ASN A 33 -5.27 5.47 -12.55
N ASN A 34 -4.87 4.52 -11.73
CA ASN A 34 -5.77 3.76 -10.88
C ASN A 34 -6.37 4.65 -9.79
N GLU A 35 -7.53 4.25 -9.29
CA GLU A 35 -8.19 4.98 -8.20
C GLU A 35 -7.30 4.96 -6.95
N ILE A 36 -7.23 6.10 -6.27
CA ILE A 36 -6.49 6.24 -5.02
C ILE A 36 -7.49 6.58 -3.92
N LYS A 37 -7.53 5.74 -2.88
CA LYS A 37 -8.30 6.00 -1.68
C LYS A 37 -7.32 6.42 -0.59
N ALA A 38 -7.44 7.65 -0.13
CA ALA A 38 -6.50 8.23 0.83
C ALA A 38 -7.10 8.28 2.23
N PHE A 39 -6.28 7.90 3.20
CA PHE A 39 -6.67 7.91 4.61
C PHE A 39 -5.56 8.58 5.43
N ALA A 40 -5.95 9.40 6.40
CA ALA A 40 -5.01 10.15 7.22
C ALA A 40 -4.67 9.42 8.52
N ASP A 41 -5.28 8.30 8.80
CA ASP A 41 -5.06 7.54 10.04
C ASP A 41 -5.30 6.05 9.81
N GLY A 42 -4.80 5.25 10.75
CA GLY A 42 -4.89 3.80 10.64
C GLY A 42 -6.29 3.27 10.84
N THR A 43 -7.05 3.87 11.76
CA THR A 43 -8.40 3.42 12.08
C THR A 43 -9.32 3.53 10.86
N SER A 44 -9.32 4.68 10.21
CA SER A 44 -10.14 4.90 9.02
C SER A 44 -9.76 3.94 7.89
N ALA A 45 -8.46 3.72 7.72
CA ALA A 45 -7.99 2.82 6.67
C ALA A 45 -8.42 1.38 6.96
N LEU A 46 -8.27 0.92 8.19
CA LEU A 46 -8.67 -0.44 8.56
C LEU A 46 -10.18 -0.64 8.48
N ASP A 47 -10.96 0.39 8.82
CA ASP A 47 -12.41 0.32 8.66
C ASP A 47 -12.79 0.16 7.20
N TYR A 48 -12.10 0.88 6.31
CA TYR A 48 -12.34 0.76 4.88
C TYR A 48 -11.96 -0.63 4.37
N LEU A 49 -10.84 -1.16 4.83
CA LEU A 49 -10.34 -2.44 4.36
C LEU A 49 -11.12 -3.61 4.94
N LEU A 50 -11.43 -3.58 6.22
CA LEU A 50 -12.03 -4.69 6.93
C LEU A 50 -13.53 -4.50 7.18
N GLY A 51 -13.95 -3.25 7.43
CA GLY A 51 -15.32 -2.96 7.86
C GLY A 51 -15.56 -3.40 9.29
N ALA A 52 -16.49 -2.73 9.99
CA ALA A 52 -16.84 -3.09 11.35
C ALA A 52 -17.59 -4.41 11.42
N ASP A 53 -18.29 -4.76 10.36
CA ASP A 53 -19.12 -5.96 10.25
C ASP A 53 -18.60 -6.92 9.17
N GLY A 54 -17.38 -6.73 8.73
CA GLY A 54 -16.81 -7.55 7.68
C GLY A 54 -17.21 -7.14 6.27
N SER A 55 -17.84 -5.97 6.12
CA SER A 55 -18.33 -5.51 4.82
C SER A 55 -17.35 -4.61 4.08
N GLY A 56 -16.10 -4.55 4.50
CA GLY A 56 -15.08 -3.76 3.84
C GLY A 56 -14.67 -4.31 2.48
N LEU A 57 -13.61 -3.75 1.89
CA LEU A 57 -13.14 -4.14 0.56
C LEU A 57 -12.77 -5.61 0.45
N VAL A 58 -12.44 -6.21 1.57
CA VAL A 58 -12.15 -7.64 1.63
C VAL A 58 -13.30 -8.48 1.05
N SER A 59 -14.54 -8.09 1.33
CA SER A 59 -15.70 -8.84 0.84
C SER A 59 -16.01 -8.53 -0.63
N ALA A 60 -15.40 -7.52 -1.20
CA ALA A 60 -15.55 -7.19 -2.62
C ALA A 60 -14.51 -7.91 -3.50
N HIS A 61 -13.59 -8.63 -2.91
CA HIS A 61 -12.52 -9.35 -3.60
C HIS A 61 -11.70 -8.46 -4.54
N ARG A 62 -11.51 -7.21 -4.15
CA ARG A 62 -10.75 -6.26 -4.96
C ARG A 62 -9.25 -6.47 -4.77
N GLN A 63 -8.51 -6.19 -5.84
CA GLN A 63 -7.06 -6.15 -5.75
C GLN A 63 -6.62 -4.79 -5.23
N LEU A 64 -5.67 -4.80 -4.32
CA LEU A 64 -5.21 -3.59 -3.64
C LEU A 64 -3.70 -3.46 -3.73
N LEU A 65 -3.26 -2.21 -3.78
CA LEU A 65 -1.87 -1.85 -3.52
C LEU A 65 -1.92 -0.88 -2.35
N VAL A 66 -1.24 -1.19 -1.26
CA VAL A 66 -1.27 -0.37 -0.05
C VAL A 66 0.03 0.41 0.06
N LEU A 67 -0.07 1.72 0.19
CA LEU A 67 1.06 2.62 0.50
C LEU A 67 0.87 3.03 1.95
N LEU A 68 1.81 2.69 2.80
CA LEU A 68 1.63 2.77 4.25
C LEU A 68 2.75 3.54 4.92
N ASP A 69 2.42 4.70 5.50
CA ASP A 69 3.33 5.43 6.36
C ASP A 69 3.44 4.72 7.71
N LEU A 70 4.64 4.63 8.25
CA LEU A 70 4.84 4.03 9.57
C LEU A 70 4.44 4.95 10.71
N ASN A 71 4.41 6.25 10.49
CA ASN A 71 4.09 7.24 11.54
C ASN A 71 2.66 7.76 11.34
N LEU A 72 1.72 7.16 12.04
CA LEU A 72 0.31 7.55 11.98
C LEU A 72 -0.12 8.12 13.33
N PRO A 73 -1.16 8.95 13.37
CA PRO A 73 -1.54 9.63 14.63
C PRO A 73 -2.20 8.73 15.66
N ASP A 74 -2.86 7.66 15.24
CA ASP A 74 -3.69 6.84 16.12
C ASP A 74 -3.10 5.45 16.39
N MET A 75 -2.16 5.01 15.57
CA MET A 75 -1.48 3.72 15.76
C MET A 75 -0.20 3.72 14.92
N THR A 76 0.65 2.75 15.13
CA THR A 76 1.85 2.64 14.28
C THR A 76 1.49 1.99 12.95
N GLY A 77 2.23 2.33 11.91
CA GLY A 77 2.08 1.64 10.63
C GLY A 77 2.41 0.16 10.74
N ILE A 78 3.29 -0.21 11.67
CA ILE A 78 3.60 -1.61 11.95
C ILE A 78 2.33 -2.37 12.35
N ASP A 79 1.49 -1.76 13.19
CA ASP A 79 0.22 -2.37 13.60
C ASP A 79 -0.71 -2.57 12.40
N VAL A 80 -0.79 -1.56 11.54
CA VAL A 80 -1.61 -1.67 10.32
C VAL A 80 -1.10 -2.78 9.42
N LEU A 81 0.22 -2.83 9.21
CA LEU A 81 0.85 -3.87 8.40
C LEU A 81 0.55 -5.26 8.94
N SER A 82 0.66 -5.43 10.26
CA SER A 82 0.37 -6.71 10.90
C SER A 82 -1.09 -7.14 10.66
N LYS A 83 -2.02 -6.20 10.75
CA LYS A 83 -3.43 -6.51 10.54
C LYS A 83 -3.73 -6.87 9.10
N ILE A 84 -3.11 -6.18 8.15
CA ILE A 84 -3.27 -6.49 6.73
C ILE A 84 -2.72 -7.88 6.43
N LYS A 85 -1.49 -8.13 6.84
CA LYS A 85 -0.81 -9.39 6.52
C LYS A 85 -1.32 -10.57 7.34
N GLY A 86 -1.99 -10.29 8.46
CA GLY A 86 -2.66 -11.32 9.25
C GLY A 86 -4.06 -11.69 8.76
N ASN A 87 -4.61 -10.94 7.82
CA ASN A 87 -5.95 -11.20 7.29
C ASN A 87 -5.86 -12.12 6.08
N THR A 88 -6.64 -13.19 6.09
CA THR A 88 -6.61 -14.21 5.04
C THR A 88 -6.82 -13.63 3.64
N HIS A 89 -7.70 -12.63 3.53
CA HIS A 89 -8.02 -12.04 2.22
C HIS A 89 -7.08 -10.91 1.84
N LEU A 90 -6.59 -10.13 2.80
CA LEU A 90 -5.74 -8.97 2.55
C LEU A 90 -4.26 -9.29 2.43
N LYS A 91 -3.81 -10.42 2.98
CA LYS A 91 -2.38 -10.73 3.06
C LYS A 91 -1.69 -10.80 1.71
N ARG A 92 -2.45 -10.99 0.62
CA ARG A 92 -1.90 -11.04 -0.73
C ARG A 92 -1.69 -9.66 -1.33
N SER A 93 -2.26 -8.62 -0.71
CA SER A 93 -2.12 -7.26 -1.21
C SER A 93 -0.70 -6.78 -1.00
N PRO A 94 -0.02 -6.31 -2.03
CA PRO A 94 1.31 -5.73 -1.85
C PRO A 94 1.23 -4.49 -0.96
N VAL A 95 2.20 -4.37 -0.05
CA VAL A 95 2.31 -3.21 0.83
C VAL A 95 3.67 -2.57 0.59
N VAL A 96 3.64 -1.29 0.24
CA VAL A 96 4.83 -0.45 0.13
C VAL A 96 4.88 0.41 1.39
N VAL A 97 5.90 0.22 2.21
CA VAL A 97 6.07 0.99 3.43
C VAL A 97 6.79 2.29 3.11
N LEU A 98 6.25 3.40 3.61
CA LEU A 98 6.82 4.74 3.45
C LEU A 98 7.34 5.17 4.80
N THR A 99 8.62 5.55 4.89
CA THR A 99 9.21 5.86 6.17
C THR A 99 10.36 6.83 6.05
N THR A 100 10.59 7.60 7.12
CA THR A 100 11.79 8.44 7.23
C THR A 100 12.94 7.70 7.91
N THR A 101 12.68 6.50 8.45
CA THR A 101 13.73 5.77 9.16
C THR A 101 14.72 5.12 8.21
N ASP A 102 15.97 5.05 8.64
CA ASP A 102 16.98 4.23 8.01
C ASP A 102 17.47 3.13 8.96
N ASP A 103 16.75 2.92 10.07
CA ASP A 103 17.09 1.87 11.03
C ASP A 103 16.84 0.50 10.39
N SER A 104 17.93 -0.23 10.17
CA SER A 104 17.87 -1.50 9.49
C SER A 104 17.01 -2.53 10.24
N ARG A 105 16.92 -2.43 11.57
CA ARG A 105 16.10 -3.35 12.36
C ARG A 105 14.62 -3.10 12.14
N GLU A 106 14.23 -1.83 12.05
CA GLU A 106 12.82 -1.49 11.79
C GLU A 106 12.43 -1.89 10.38
N ILE A 107 13.29 -1.64 9.41
CA ILE A 107 13.08 -2.04 8.02
C ILE A 107 12.96 -3.55 7.91
N GLN A 108 13.86 -4.28 8.57
CA GLN A 108 13.83 -5.75 8.55
C GLN A 108 12.54 -6.27 9.17
N HIS A 109 12.09 -5.65 10.27
CA HIS A 109 10.84 -6.02 10.92
C HIS A 109 9.65 -5.87 9.96
N CYS A 110 9.64 -4.79 9.17
CA CYS A 110 8.58 -4.62 8.17
C CYS A 110 8.59 -5.75 7.15
N TYR A 111 9.76 -6.12 6.65
CA TYR A 111 9.86 -7.23 5.70
C TYR A 111 9.46 -8.56 6.35
N ASP A 112 9.84 -8.78 7.60
CA ASP A 112 9.46 -9.99 8.31
C ASP A 112 7.95 -10.10 8.48
N LEU A 113 7.26 -8.97 8.59
CA LEU A 113 5.80 -8.94 8.69
C LEU A 113 5.12 -9.05 7.33
N GLY A 114 5.88 -9.02 6.24
CA GLY A 114 5.32 -9.24 4.92
C GLY A 114 5.29 -8.01 4.00
N ALA A 115 5.94 -6.90 4.39
CA ALA A 115 6.04 -5.76 3.49
C ALA A 115 6.77 -6.18 2.20
N ASN A 116 6.31 -5.67 1.08
CA ASN A 116 6.85 -6.05 -0.23
C ASN A 116 8.00 -5.15 -0.67
N VAL A 117 7.88 -3.87 -0.38
CA VAL A 117 8.90 -2.87 -0.72
C VAL A 117 8.85 -1.80 0.35
N TYR A 118 9.96 -1.09 0.58
CA TYR A 118 9.89 0.15 1.35
C TYR A 118 10.52 1.29 0.56
N ILE A 119 10.07 2.50 0.84
CA ILE A 119 10.60 3.71 0.22
C ILE A 119 10.93 4.68 1.36
N THR A 120 12.18 5.19 1.37
CA THR A 120 12.57 6.21 2.32
C THR A 120 12.05 7.55 1.83
N LYS A 121 11.40 8.28 2.71
CA LYS A 121 10.90 9.62 2.39
C LYS A 121 12.05 10.61 2.24
N PRO A 122 11.94 11.61 1.38
CA PRO A 122 10.76 11.96 0.59
C PRO A 122 10.57 11.03 -0.60
N VAL A 123 9.30 10.75 -0.93
CA VAL A 123 8.95 9.90 -2.07
C VAL A 123 9.07 10.74 -3.33
N ASN A 124 10.09 10.47 -4.13
CA ASN A 124 10.25 11.15 -5.40
C ASN A 124 9.79 10.25 -6.55
N TYR A 125 9.79 10.82 -7.75
CA TYR A 125 9.34 10.10 -8.93
C TYR A 125 10.15 8.80 -9.14
N ASP A 126 11.47 8.89 -9.05
CA ASP A 126 12.33 7.74 -9.34
C ASP A 126 12.12 6.60 -8.35
N SER A 127 12.05 6.92 -7.05
CA SER A 127 11.85 5.89 -6.03
C SER A 127 10.49 5.22 -6.19
N PHE A 128 9.46 6.01 -6.50
CA PHE A 128 8.14 5.44 -6.73
C PHE A 128 8.09 4.60 -7.99
N ALA A 129 8.67 5.10 -9.08
CA ALA A 129 8.70 4.37 -10.36
C ALA A 129 9.43 3.04 -10.22
N ASN A 130 10.54 3.00 -9.46
CA ASN A 130 11.25 1.76 -9.21
C ASN A 130 10.40 0.76 -8.42
N ALA A 131 9.69 1.24 -7.41
CA ALA A 131 8.81 0.37 -6.63
C ALA A 131 7.70 -0.21 -7.51
N ILE A 132 7.10 0.62 -8.35
CA ILE A 132 6.03 0.18 -9.25
C ILE A 132 6.54 -0.85 -10.26
N ARG A 133 7.77 -0.67 -10.76
CA ARG A 133 8.35 -1.67 -11.67
C ARG A 133 8.50 -3.03 -10.99
N GLN A 134 8.96 -3.05 -9.75
CA GLN A 134 9.04 -4.29 -8.99
C GLN A 134 7.67 -4.90 -8.78
N LEU A 135 6.71 -4.07 -8.38
CA LEU A 135 5.33 -4.53 -8.15
C LEU A 135 4.64 -4.91 -9.45
N GLY A 136 4.98 -4.25 -10.56
CA GLY A 136 4.45 -4.61 -11.87
C GLY A 136 4.77 -6.04 -12.23
N LEU A 137 6.00 -6.48 -11.99
CA LEU A 137 6.38 -7.87 -12.20
C LEU A 137 5.64 -8.79 -11.24
N PHE A 138 5.54 -8.37 -9.98
CA PHE A 138 4.81 -9.14 -8.98
C PHE A 138 3.35 -9.30 -9.35
N PHE A 139 2.69 -8.21 -9.76
CA PHE A 139 1.30 -8.26 -10.19
C PHE A 139 1.11 -9.13 -11.42
N SER A 140 2.03 -9.08 -12.36
CA SER A 140 1.96 -9.91 -13.56
C SER A 140 1.95 -11.40 -13.20
N VAL A 141 2.78 -11.77 -12.22
CA VAL A 141 2.82 -13.15 -11.76
C VAL A 141 1.54 -13.52 -11.02
N MET A 142 1.05 -12.63 -10.15
CA MET A 142 -0.12 -12.88 -9.34
C MET A 142 -1.40 -12.94 -10.15
N GLN A 143 -1.46 -12.24 -11.27
CA GLN A 143 -2.69 -12.16 -12.04
C GLN A 143 -3.01 -13.41 -12.83
N VAL A 144 -2.00 -14.23 -13.11
CA VAL A 144 -2.24 -15.42 -13.88
C VAL A 144 -3.31 -16.33 -13.24
N PRO A 145 -3.25 -16.61 -11.92
CA PRO A 145 -4.32 -17.42 -11.32
C PRO A 145 -5.63 -16.67 -11.16
N GLU A 146 -5.59 -15.34 -11.08
CA GLU A 146 -6.78 -14.54 -10.81
C GLU A 146 -7.53 -14.14 -12.07
N ALA A 147 -6.91 -14.30 -13.21
CA ALA A 147 -7.57 -14.03 -14.49
C ALA A 147 -8.68 -15.03 -14.79
N ASN A 148 -8.83 -16.02 -13.97
CA ASN A 148 -9.84 -17.06 -14.12
C ASN A 148 -11.18 -16.67 -13.56
#